data_8c1a84cecc0f560d68b2c86bc8534cea
#
_entry.id   8c1a84cecc0f560d68b2c86bc8534cea
#
_cell.length_a   1.000
_cell.length_b   1.000
_cell.length_c   1.000
_cell.angle_alpha   90.00
_cell.angle_beta   90.00
_cell.angle_gamma   90.00
#
_symmetry.space_group_name_H-M   'P 1'
#
loop_
_entity.id
_entity.type
_entity.pdbx_description
1 polymer ?
#
loop_
_entity_poly.entity_id
_entity_poly.type
_entity_poly.pdbx_seq_one_letter_code
_entity_poly.pdbx_strand_id
1 'polypeptide(L)'
;MSDSAAPQIPGGATRRRFLAGTGMVGGAAALAACGGATGGASGGGGGDGGTELVGVGNNGKAGPGRKGDAADQLFIAGFQWSPPTNFNTFAGSPAWPAAANVAQYVYETLLRFDIVTGELLPGLAASYEVTGSESISLTLQDGVTWHDGSDFTVDDVLYTFELGKIDPGLGVAAFWTEVDEMTAEGSTINIAVTQERKNVGAVLNSIATQFIVPKAVFEKVVEETGNKIAGWETTEAMGTGPFTLDLADQTQIILTRYEDYWGKDFYGGLPAMSTIIHPIFKSNEDGNLKFQNGELDVMQQFVPQIWKMWESGKPVGTYLRDKPYYSPGSMPMLLINTTLPGLDDPAVRRALAHAVDYASIAETAMSGYSSQVLASLIIPDGAEDQWLDRGKAESDGWIYDAEKAESLLEEAGYAKGEDGIYAKDGQKLGPWKLITPQGWTDWNAALEIMATNLQAIGVDAVTNFPQQAQTQSAIQNGDFDMACWYVAGTGPSTPWQRFSDVMSNVEMAPLGQTAYRNYGRWENGEVNDLLEAAAAASDDDAKKEALTALDDLYRAEVPAFPLMYRPDEFFEFNATNWSNWPAEDNDYAPPMFRGAGNEWIFTLKKIGG
;
A
#
# COMPACT_ATOMS: atom_id res chain seq x y z
N MET A 1 -50.11 -2.25 8.95
CA MET A 1 -49.91 -3.42 8.08
C MET A 1 -49.37 -2.89 6.77
N SER A 2 -48.06 -2.78 6.69
CA SER A 2 -47.29 -2.68 5.45
C SER A 2 -45.90 -3.14 5.82
N ASP A 3 -45.56 -4.36 5.36
CA ASP A 3 -44.24 -4.98 5.47
C ASP A 3 -43.21 -4.12 4.74
N SER A 4 -42.23 -3.60 5.47
CA SER A 4 -41.00 -3.10 4.88
C SER A 4 -39.99 -4.23 4.93
N ALA A 5 -39.79 -4.87 3.80
CA ALA A 5 -38.72 -5.84 3.61
C ALA A 5 -37.38 -5.11 3.64
N ALA A 6 -36.46 -5.58 4.50
CA ALA A 6 -35.07 -5.20 4.47
C ALA A 6 -34.43 -5.59 3.13
N PRO A 7 -33.50 -4.81 2.59
CA PRO A 7 -32.79 -5.17 1.38
C PRO A 7 -31.87 -6.37 1.68
N GLN A 8 -32.13 -7.45 0.95
CA GLN A 8 -31.25 -8.61 0.92
C GLN A 8 -29.96 -8.22 0.20
N ILE A 9 -28.84 -8.43 0.87
CA ILE A 9 -27.49 -8.40 0.28
C ILE A 9 -27.46 -9.43 -0.86
N PRO A 10 -27.10 -9.07 -2.10
CA PRO A 10 -26.91 -10.05 -3.16
C PRO A 10 -25.73 -10.94 -2.81
N GLY A 11 -26.01 -12.22 -2.58
CA GLY A 11 -24.99 -13.23 -2.37
C GLY A 11 -24.05 -13.34 -3.56
N GLY A 12 -22.76 -13.32 -3.26
CA GLY A 12 -21.67 -13.96 -3.99
C GLY A 12 -21.71 -13.85 -5.52
N ALA A 13 -21.27 -12.75 -6.07
CA ALA A 13 -20.70 -12.75 -7.40
C ALA A 13 -19.27 -13.29 -7.28
N THR A 14 -19.09 -14.53 -7.68
CA THR A 14 -17.77 -15.17 -7.74
C THR A 14 -16.80 -14.28 -8.54
N ARG A 15 -15.68 -13.89 -7.92
CA ARG A 15 -14.54 -13.12 -8.46
C ARG A 15 -13.89 -13.74 -9.73
N ARG A 16 -14.48 -14.75 -10.33
CA ARG A 16 -13.95 -15.51 -11.48
C ARG A 16 -13.89 -14.78 -12.83
N ARG A 17 -14.15 -13.48 -12.91
CA ARG A 17 -14.27 -12.79 -14.21
C ARG A 17 -13.13 -11.83 -14.58
N PHE A 18 -12.12 -11.62 -13.75
CA PHE A 18 -11.11 -10.59 -14.02
C PHE A 18 -9.76 -11.04 -14.57
N LEU A 19 -9.50 -12.36 -14.68
CA LEU A 19 -8.19 -12.86 -15.18
C LEU A 19 -8.26 -13.60 -16.52
N ALA A 20 -9.28 -13.37 -17.37
CA ALA A 20 -9.38 -13.99 -18.68
C ALA A 20 -9.45 -12.94 -19.80
N GLY A 21 -8.35 -12.25 -20.04
CA GLY A 21 -8.29 -11.26 -21.10
C GLY A 21 -6.89 -10.92 -21.58
N THR A 22 -6.03 -11.88 -21.86
CA THR A 22 -4.88 -11.61 -22.72
C THR A 22 -4.53 -12.83 -23.57
N GLY A 23 -4.61 -12.61 -24.85
CA GLY A 23 -3.71 -13.23 -25.78
C GLY A 23 -4.23 -14.36 -26.61
N MET A 24 -4.50 -14.10 -27.86
CA MET A 24 -4.17 -15.03 -28.94
C MET A 24 -4.00 -14.28 -30.24
N VAL A 25 -2.78 -14.27 -30.74
CA VAL A 25 -2.54 -14.26 -32.18
C VAL A 25 -1.41 -15.25 -32.49
N GLY A 26 -1.81 -16.32 -33.14
CA GLY A 26 -1.18 -16.85 -34.33
C GLY A 26 -0.11 -17.90 -34.23
N GLY A 27 -0.41 -19.11 -34.77
CA GLY A 27 0.62 -19.97 -35.32
C GLY A 27 0.34 -21.47 -35.19
N ALA A 28 -0.44 -22.03 -36.12
CA ALA A 28 -0.69 -23.44 -36.23
C ALA A 28 0.54 -24.20 -36.71
N ALA A 29 0.81 -25.35 -36.12
CA ALA A 29 1.28 -26.55 -36.82
C ALA A 29 0.98 -27.81 -36.01
N ALA A 30 0.19 -28.66 -36.58
CA ALA A 30 -0.17 -29.99 -36.10
C ALA A 30 0.98 -30.97 -36.27
N LEU A 31 1.05 -31.96 -35.37
CA LEU A 31 1.36 -33.34 -35.73
C LEU A 31 0.95 -34.29 -34.61
N ALA A 32 0.14 -35.24 -34.98
CA ALA A 32 -0.39 -36.34 -34.18
C ALA A 32 0.60 -37.50 -34.09
N ALA A 33 0.51 -38.30 -32.99
CA ALA A 33 0.52 -39.77 -32.99
C ALA A 33 0.44 -40.30 -31.56
N CYS A 34 -0.62 -40.91 -31.26
CA CYS A 34 -1.00 -42.30 -30.98
C CYS A 34 -0.14 -43.14 -30.02
N GLY A 35 -0.84 -43.72 -29.05
CA GLY A 35 -0.62 -45.04 -28.46
C GLY A 35 -0.16 -44.99 -27.01
N GLY A 36 -0.73 -45.68 -26.06
CA GLY A 36 -1.61 -46.80 -25.99
C GLY A 36 -1.63 -47.27 -24.53
N ALA A 37 -2.74 -47.73 -24.05
CA ALA A 37 -3.05 -48.18 -22.71
C ALA A 37 -2.41 -49.50 -22.31
N THR A 38 -2.19 -49.70 -20.99
CA THR A 38 -2.50 -50.91 -20.17
C THR A 38 -1.97 -50.58 -18.78
N GLY A 39 -2.69 -50.60 -17.67
CA GLY A 39 -3.44 -51.66 -17.07
C GLY A 39 -2.63 -52.25 -15.90
N GLY A 40 -3.02 -52.04 -14.64
CA GLY A 40 -2.44 -52.69 -13.49
C GLY A 40 -2.94 -52.13 -12.16
N ALA A 41 -4.04 -52.71 -11.67
CA ALA A 41 -4.56 -52.46 -10.32
C ALA A 41 -3.88 -53.40 -9.33
N SER A 42 -3.60 -52.90 -8.14
CA SER A 42 -3.69 -53.53 -6.80
C SER A 42 -2.89 -52.67 -5.80
N GLY A 43 -3.33 -52.31 -4.66
CA GLY A 43 -4.06 -52.87 -3.62
C GLY A 43 -4.10 -51.89 -2.44
N GLY A 44 -5.12 -51.96 -1.66
CA GLY A 44 -5.61 -51.09 -0.66
C GLY A 44 -4.67 -50.67 0.48
N GLY A 45 -4.97 -49.54 1.02
CA GLY A 45 -4.46 -49.02 2.27
C GLY A 45 -5.32 -47.87 2.70
N GLY A 46 -6.03 -48.04 3.82
CA GLY A 46 -6.97 -47.24 4.51
C GLY A 46 -6.98 -45.74 4.27
N GLY A 47 -8.13 -45.26 3.81
CA GLY A 47 -8.40 -43.84 3.75
C GLY A 47 -8.60 -43.29 5.14
N ASP A 48 -7.65 -42.50 5.60
CA ASP A 48 -7.88 -41.44 6.53
C ASP A 48 -8.46 -40.28 5.69
N GLY A 49 -9.68 -39.88 5.99
CA GLY A 49 -10.36 -38.77 5.35
C GLY A 49 -9.73 -37.43 5.75
N GLY A 50 -8.50 -37.23 5.36
CA GLY A 50 -7.81 -35.95 5.51
C GLY A 50 -8.49 -34.91 4.65
N THR A 51 -9.12 -33.93 5.26
CA THR A 51 -9.59 -32.73 4.62
C THR A 51 -8.41 -32.12 3.85
N GLU A 52 -8.55 -31.96 2.54
CA GLU A 52 -7.53 -31.32 1.71
C GLU A 52 -7.24 -29.92 2.29
N LEU A 53 -5.98 -29.65 2.64
CA LEU A 53 -5.57 -28.38 3.21
C LEU A 53 -5.53 -27.35 2.07
N VAL A 54 -6.25 -26.25 2.23
CA VAL A 54 -6.22 -25.08 1.34
C VAL A 54 -5.36 -23.96 1.93
N GLY A 55 -4.94 -23.01 1.10
CA GLY A 55 -4.08 -21.89 1.54
C GLY A 55 -2.77 -22.42 2.14
N VAL A 56 -2.05 -23.22 1.39
CA VAL A 56 -0.72 -23.77 1.70
C VAL A 56 0.33 -23.17 0.75
N GLY A 57 1.61 -23.52 0.91
CA GLY A 57 2.68 -22.97 0.08
C GLY A 57 2.43 -23.08 -1.43
N ASN A 58 3.06 -22.25 -2.25
CA ASN A 58 2.88 -22.21 -3.71
C ASN A 58 3.16 -23.55 -4.40
N ASN A 59 3.89 -24.45 -3.75
CA ASN A 59 4.14 -25.83 -4.20
C ASN A 59 3.09 -26.84 -3.72
N GLY A 60 1.97 -26.40 -3.16
CA GLY A 60 0.91 -27.28 -2.63
C GLY A 60 1.28 -28.02 -1.35
N LYS A 61 2.32 -27.59 -0.63
CA LYS A 61 2.80 -28.25 0.59
C LYS A 61 2.43 -27.46 1.84
N ALA A 62 2.14 -28.21 2.89
CA ALA A 62 2.09 -27.73 4.27
C ALA A 62 3.21 -28.42 5.09
N GLY A 63 3.56 -27.84 6.22
CA GLY A 63 4.54 -28.42 7.14
C GLY A 63 3.87 -29.30 8.21
N PRO A 64 4.66 -29.73 9.21
CA PRO A 64 4.22 -30.68 10.23
C PRO A 64 3.38 -30.08 11.36
N GLY A 65 3.26 -28.74 11.44
CA GLY A 65 2.66 -28.05 12.58
C GLY A 65 3.57 -27.94 13.81
N ARG A 66 3.44 -26.87 14.58
CA ARG A 66 4.06 -26.73 15.92
C ARG A 66 3.34 -27.60 16.93
N LYS A 67 4.07 -28.01 17.95
CA LYS A 67 3.55 -28.86 19.04
C LYS A 67 3.82 -28.19 20.39
N GLY A 68 3.07 -28.64 21.42
CA GLY A 68 3.20 -28.11 22.77
C GLY A 68 2.70 -26.69 22.90
N ASP A 69 3.25 -25.92 23.84
CA ASP A 69 2.81 -24.58 24.19
C ASP A 69 2.92 -23.56 23.05
N ALA A 70 3.75 -23.85 22.03
CA ALA A 70 3.90 -22.99 20.87
C ALA A 70 2.87 -23.27 19.75
N ALA A 71 2.00 -24.26 19.90
CA ALA A 71 1.04 -24.63 18.86
C ALA A 71 -0.01 -23.55 18.57
N ASP A 72 -0.28 -22.67 19.56
CA ASP A 72 -1.26 -21.59 19.47
C ASP A 72 -0.63 -20.22 19.22
N GLN A 73 0.67 -20.19 18.92
CA GLN A 73 1.40 -18.95 18.66
C GLN A 73 1.53 -18.70 17.16
N LEU A 74 1.28 -17.46 16.76
CA LEU A 74 1.56 -16.95 15.41
C LEU A 74 2.78 -16.05 15.45
N PHE A 75 3.79 -16.35 14.65
CA PHE A 75 4.99 -15.55 14.55
C PHE A 75 4.93 -14.68 13.28
N ILE A 76 4.95 -13.37 13.49
CA ILE A 76 4.90 -12.37 12.40
C ILE A 76 6.16 -11.50 12.43
N ALA A 77 6.51 -10.87 11.31
CA ALA A 77 7.64 -9.95 11.25
C ALA A 77 7.50 -8.88 10.17
N GLY A 78 8.38 -7.87 10.21
CA GLY A 78 8.45 -6.82 9.20
C GLY A 78 7.73 -5.52 9.59
N PHE A 79 7.19 -5.42 10.81
CA PHE A 79 6.47 -4.23 11.27
C PHE A 79 7.29 -3.36 12.24
N GLN A 80 8.28 -3.93 12.92
CA GLN A 80 9.13 -3.25 13.89
C GLN A 80 10.59 -3.67 13.71
N TRP A 81 11.48 -2.71 13.43
CA TRP A 81 12.90 -2.95 13.12
C TRP A 81 13.86 -2.46 14.21
N SER A 82 13.34 -1.76 15.20
CA SER A 82 14.08 -1.25 16.35
C SER A 82 13.31 -1.55 17.64
N PRO A 83 13.96 -1.52 18.82
CA PRO A 83 13.24 -1.66 20.07
C PRO A 83 12.05 -0.70 20.15
N PRO A 84 10.84 -1.18 20.52
CA PRO A 84 9.66 -0.36 20.66
C PRO A 84 9.83 0.60 21.85
N THR A 85 9.53 1.87 21.65
CA THR A 85 9.71 2.89 22.69
C THR A 85 8.45 3.67 23.04
N ASN A 86 7.50 3.78 22.10
CA ASN A 86 6.31 4.59 22.32
C ASN A 86 5.11 4.01 21.54
N PHE A 87 4.01 3.76 22.26
CA PHE A 87 2.76 3.24 21.70
C PHE A 87 1.66 4.33 21.57
N ASN A 88 2.01 5.60 21.62
CA ASN A 88 1.11 6.68 21.29
C ASN A 88 0.84 6.69 19.77
N THR A 89 -0.41 6.43 19.35
CA THR A 89 -0.82 6.36 17.94
C THR A 89 -0.61 7.67 17.18
N PHE A 90 -0.49 8.79 17.88
CA PHE A 90 -0.25 10.14 17.32
C PHE A 90 1.22 10.55 17.37
N ALA A 91 2.13 9.71 17.85
CA ALA A 91 3.56 10.02 17.82
C ALA A 91 4.07 10.09 16.36
N GLY A 92 5.13 10.84 16.11
CA GLY A 92 5.74 10.94 14.78
C GLY A 92 6.30 9.61 14.25
N SER A 93 6.60 8.66 15.15
CA SER A 93 7.05 7.30 14.82
C SER A 93 6.59 6.33 15.92
N PRO A 94 5.29 5.96 15.94
CA PRO A 94 4.77 5.03 16.92
C PRO A 94 5.35 3.62 16.69
N ALA A 95 5.56 2.89 17.77
CA ALA A 95 5.94 1.48 17.67
C ALA A 95 4.72 0.63 17.29
N TRP A 96 4.95 -0.47 16.54
CA TRP A 96 3.90 -1.46 16.34
C TRP A 96 3.49 -2.07 17.71
N PRO A 97 2.18 -2.23 18.02
CA PRO A 97 1.01 -2.17 17.13
C PRO A 97 0.29 -0.81 17.07
N ALA A 98 0.89 0.28 17.54
CA ALA A 98 0.26 1.61 17.54
C ALA A 98 0.44 2.40 16.22
N ALA A 99 1.26 1.91 15.30
CA ALA A 99 1.42 2.49 13.97
C ALA A 99 0.24 2.12 13.06
N ALA A 100 -0.49 3.12 12.57
CA ALA A 100 -1.73 2.90 11.81
C ALA A 100 -1.53 2.32 10.39
N ASN A 101 -0.32 2.45 9.84
CA ASN A 101 0.01 2.02 8.49
C ASN A 101 0.57 0.57 8.40
N VAL A 102 0.42 -0.22 9.46
CA VAL A 102 0.86 -1.61 9.55
C VAL A 102 -0.24 -2.49 10.15
N ALA A 103 0.07 -3.71 10.53
CA ALA A 103 -0.89 -4.67 11.09
C ALA A 103 -1.73 -4.10 12.26
N GLN A 104 -3.05 -4.20 12.13
CA GLN A 104 -4.04 -3.58 13.01
C GLN A 104 -4.73 -4.62 13.89
N TYR A 105 -4.07 -5.06 14.97
CA TYR A 105 -4.62 -6.10 15.85
C TYR A 105 -5.03 -5.59 17.24
N VAL A 106 -4.57 -4.41 17.62
CA VAL A 106 -4.90 -3.77 18.90
C VAL A 106 -5.87 -2.61 18.70
N TYR A 107 -5.63 -1.80 17.68
CA TYR A 107 -6.48 -0.66 17.32
C TYR A 107 -7.28 -0.96 16.06
N GLU A 108 -8.47 -0.39 15.95
CA GLU A 108 -9.34 -0.54 14.79
C GLU A 108 -9.75 0.82 14.20
N THR A 109 -10.17 0.78 12.94
CA THR A 109 -10.68 1.93 12.19
C THR A 109 -12.19 1.84 12.02
N LEU A 110 -12.85 2.93 11.65
CA LEU A 110 -14.29 2.94 11.40
C LEU A 110 -14.69 2.10 10.20
N LEU A 111 -13.92 2.17 9.12
CA LEU A 111 -14.09 1.37 7.91
C LEU A 111 -12.80 0.65 7.56
N ARG A 112 -12.90 -0.45 6.80
CA ARG A 112 -11.78 -1.30 6.37
C ARG A 112 -11.68 -1.28 4.86
N PHE A 113 -10.57 -0.83 4.31
CA PHE A 113 -10.34 -0.79 2.87
C PHE A 113 -9.83 -2.13 2.33
N ASP A 114 -10.39 -2.58 1.21
CA ASP A 114 -9.91 -3.75 0.44
C ASP A 114 -9.08 -3.25 -0.75
N ILE A 115 -7.77 -3.53 -0.72
CA ILE A 115 -6.82 -3.07 -1.75
C ILE A 115 -7.01 -3.74 -3.11
N VAL A 116 -7.68 -4.90 -3.16
CA VAL A 116 -7.93 -5.64 -4.40
C VAL A 116 -9.20 -5.16 -5.09
N THR A 117 -10.28 -4.96 -4.32
CA THR A 117 -11.58 -4.56 -4.87
C THR A 117 -11.83 -3.06 -4.86
N GLY A 118 -11.13 -2.31 -3.99
CA GLY A 118 -11.38 -0.89 -3.76
C GLY A 118 -12.56 -0.61 -2.85
N GLU A 119 -13.19 -1.63 -2.29
CA GLU A 119 -14.35 -1.50 -1.43
C GLU A 119 -13.98 -1.04 -0.01
N LEU A 120 -14.88 -0.29 0.61
CA LEU A 120 -14.85 0.02 2.03
C LEU A 120 -15.84 -0.89 2.75
N LEU A 121 -15.32 -1.72 3.64
CA LEU A 121 -16.08 -2.70 4.42
C LEU A 121 -16.35 -2.18 5.84
N PRO A 122 -17.38 -2.69 6.53
CA PRO A 122 -17.63 -2.38 7.94
C PRO A 122 -16.42 -2.67 8.83
N GLY A 123 -16.15 -1.75 9.77
CA GLY A 123 -15.20 -1.90 10.88
C GLY A 123 -15.91 -1.58 12.18
N LEU A 124 -15.44 -0.55 12.94
CA LEU A 124 -16.18 -0.02 14.09
C LEU A 124 -17.49 0.67 13.68
N ALA A 125 -17.63 1.07 12.42
CA ALA A 125 -18.91 1.42 11.83
C ALA A 125 -19.54 0.20 11.15
N ALA A 126 -20.81 -0.07 11.45
CA ALA A 126 -21.60 -1.16 10.86
C ALA A 126 -22.00 -0.84 9.42
N SER A 127 -22.18 0.45 9.11
CA SER A 127 -22.54 0.92 7.77
C SER A 127 -22.13 2.37 7.56
N TYR A 128 -22.06 2.76 6.30
CA TYR A 128 -21.90 4.16 5.91
C TYR A 128 -22.76 4.48 4.69
N GLU A 129 -23.07 5.76 4.52
CA GLU A 129 -23.77 6.29 3.36
C GLU A 129 -23.12 7.61 2.93
N VAL A 130 -22.91 7.77 1.64
CA VAL A 130 -22.39 9.00 1.02
C VAL A 130 -23.52 9.68 0.26
N THR A 131 -23.78 10.95 0.58
CA THR A 131 -24.79 11.77 -0.11
C THR A 131 -24.10 12.80 -0.99
N GLY A 132 -23.94 12.45 -2.26
CA GLY A 132 -23.23 13.29 -3.24
C GLY A 132 -21.83 13.65 -2.76
N SER A 133 -21.44 14.92 -2.96
CA SER A 133 -20.18 15.49 -2.41
C SER A 133 -20.40 16.29 -1.12
N GLU A 134 -21.55 16.14 -0.47
CA GLU A 134 -21.99 17.03 0.61
C GLU A 134 -21.80 16.42 1.99
N SER A 135 -22.09 15.12 2.15
CA SER A 135 -22.06 14.51 3.48
C SER A 135 -21.81 13.00 3.45
N ILE A 136 -21.31 12.52 4.59
CA ILE A 136 -21.15 11.11 4.90
C ILE A 136 -21.85 10.85 6.23
N SER A 137 -22.63 9.77 6.32
CA SER A 137 -23.16 9.28 7.58
C SER A 137 -22.59 7.90 7.90
N LEU A 138 -22.28 7.64 9.17
CA LEU A 138 -21.71 6.39 9.68
C LEU A 138 -22.60 5.91 10.84
N THR A 139 -23.02 4.66 10.83
CA THR A 139 -23.69 4.06 11.99
C THR A 139 -22.70 3.12 12.69
N LEU A 140 -22.44 3.34 13.98
CA LEU A 140 -21.50 2.52 14.74
C LEU A 140 -22.05 1.12 15.03
N GLN A 141 -21.15 0.15 15.21
CA GLN A 141 -21.46 -1.19 15.70
C GLN A 141 -22.02 -1.11 17.13
N ASP A 142 -22.96 -1.99 17.44
CA ASP A 142 -23.47 -2.16 18.80
C ASP A 142 -22.55 -3.07 19.64
N GLY A 143 -22.42 -2.75 20.93
CA GLY A 143 -21.73 -3.62 21.89
C GLY A 143 -20.20 -3.65 21.75
N VAL A 144 -19.61 -2.69 21.08
CA VAL A 144 -18.16 -2.53 21.04
C VAL A 144 -17.65 -2.06 22.41
N THR A 145 -16.56 -2.69 22.88
CA THR A 145 -15.91 -2.32 24.14
C THR A 145 -14.41 -2.10 23.94
N TRP A 146 -13.85 -1.24 24.77
CA TRP A 146 -12.41 -1.10 24.94
C TRP A 146 -11.82 -2.31 25.69
N HIS A 147 -10.50 -2.49 25.62
CA HIS A 147 -9.82 -3.60 26.32
C HIS A 147 -9.98 -3.57 27.84
N ASP A 148 -10.35 -2.45 28.44
CA ASP A 148 -10.65 -2.34 29.88
C ASP A 148 -12.12 -2.67 30.22
N GLY A 149 -12.92 -3.04 29.21
CA GLY A 149 -14.34 -3.35 29.32
C GLY A 149 -15.27 -2.14 29.33
N SER A 150 -14.78 -0.93 29.19
CA SER A 150 -15.61 0.26 29.02
C SER A 150 -16.25 0.31 27.63
N ASP A 151 -17.42 0.95 27.55
CA ASP A 151 -18.17 1.07 26.29
C ASP A 151 -17.43 1.99 25.31
N PHE A 152 -17.36 1.57 24.04
CA PHE A 152 -16.99 2.42 22.91
C PHE A 152 -18.21 3.20 22.43
N THR A 153 -18.07 4.49 22.23
CA THR A 153 -19.19 5.38 21.92
C THR A 153 -18.89 6.36 20.79
N VAL A 154 -19.93 7.06 20.29
CA VAL A 154 -19.77 8.18 19.33
C VAL A 154 -18.86 9.28 19.87
N ASP A 155 -18.82 9.48 21.19
CA ASP A 155 -17.97 10.47 21.83
C ASP A 155 -16.48 10.19 21.63
N ASP A 156 -16.06 8.91 21.63
CA ASP A 156 -14.68 8.50 21.37
C ASP A 156 -14.29 8.85 19.92
N VAL A 157 -15.20 8.60 18.98
CA VAL A 157 -14.97 8.92 17.57
C VAL A 157 -14.87 10.43 17.36
N LEU A 158 -15.86 11.20 17.83
CA LEU A 158 -15.85 12.65 17.70
C LEU A 158 -14.60 13.25 18.33
N TYR A 159 -14.21 12.77 19.52
CA TYR A 159 -13.04 13.26 20.22
C TYR A 159 -11.73 12.91 19.51
N THR A 160 -11.62 11.72 18.92
CA THR A 160 -10.46 11.33 18.12
C THR A 160 -10.16 12.34 17.02
N PHE A 161 -11.19 12.75 16.26
CA PHE A 161 -11.02 13.75 15.21
C PHE A 161 -10.83 15.18 15.79
N GLU A 162 -11.47 15.51 16.91
CA GLU A 162 -11.30 16.79 17.60
C GLU A 162 -9.86 17.02 18.08
N LEU A 163 -9.10 15.95 18.36
CA LEU A 163 -7.68 16.06 18.69
C LEU A 163 -6.89 16.81 17.61
N GLY A 164 -7.30 16.72 16.33
CA GLY A 164 -6.69 17.49 15.24
C GLY A 164 -6.90 19.00 15.33
N LYS A 165 -7.99 19.47 15.98
CA LYS A 165 -8.20 20.89 16.27
C LYS A 165 -7.45 21.32 17.53
N ILE A 166 -7.32 20.41 18.50
CA ILE A 166 -6.60 20.66 19.76
C ILE A 166 -5.09 20.78 19.51
N ASP A 167 -4.54 19.85 18.71
CA ASP A 167 -3.13 19.82 18.30
C ASP A 167 -3.03 19.77 16.77
N PRO A 168 -2.96 20.92 16.08
CA PRO A 168 -2.86 20.96 14.61
C PRO A 168 -1.60 20.32 14.02
N GLY A 169 -0.65 19.90 14.85
CA GLY A 169 0.53 19.14 14.42
C GLY A 169 0.26 17.66 14.19
N LEU A 170 -0.91 17.14 14.55
CA LEU A 170 -1.29 15.75 14.34
C LEU A 170 -1.75 15.48 12.90
N GLY A 171 -1.46 14.29 12.38
CA GLY A 171 -1.92 13.89 11.05
C GLY A 171 -3.44 13.97 10.88
N VAL A 172 -4.21 13.68 11.93
CA VAL A 172 -5.68 13.79 11.94
C VAL A 172 -6.19 15.22 11.74
N ALA A 173 -5.37 16.25 11.92
CA ALA A 173 -5.75 17.63 11.65
C ALA A 173 -6.11 17.87 10.17
N ALA A 174 -5.51 17.11 9.24
CA ALA A 174 -5.80 17.18 7.83
C ALA A 174 -7.28 16.84 7.50
N PHE A 175 -7.94 16.05 8.33
CA PHE A 175 -9.37 15.75 8.19
C PHE A 175 -10.22 17.03 8.14
N TRP A 176 -9.90 18.00 8.97
CA TRP A 176 -10.65 19.26 9.08
C TRP A 176 -10.40 20.24 7.93
N THR A 177 -9.49 19.93 7.02
CA THR A 177 -9.37 20.68 5.75
C THR A 177 -10.43 20.26 4.73
N GLU A 178 -11.01 19.08 4.92
CA GLU A 178 -12.02 18.50 4.03
C GLU A 178 -13.42 18.47 4.67
N VAL A 179 -13.55 18.82 5.96
CA VAL A 179 -14.78 18.69 6.75
C VAL A 179 -15.10 20.00 7.47
N ASP A 180 -16.35 20.49 7.29
CA ASP A 180 -16.86 21.66 7.99
C ASP A 180 -17.36 21.30 9.39
N GLU A 181 -18.07 20.17 9.53
CA GLU A 181 -18.70 19.75 10.77
C GLU A 181 -18.78 18.23 10.89
N MET A 182 -18.63 17.72 12.11
CA MET A 182 -18.87 16.34 12.47
C MET A 182 -19.72 16.29 13.73
N THR A 183 -20.91 15.67 13.65
CA THR A 183 -21.90 15.59 14.71
C THR A 183 -22.40 14.16 14.91
N ALA A 184 -23.10 13.89 16.02
CA ALA A 184 -23.71 12.59 16.26
C ALA A 184 -25.18 12.71 16.68
N GLU A 185 -26.00 11.74 16.22
CA GLU A 185 -27.38 11.53 16.65
C GLU A 185 -27.58 10.03 16.94
N GLY A 186 -27.75 9.68 18.22
CA GLY A 186 -27.75 8.29 18.67
C GLY A 186 -26.43 7.59 18.37
N SER A 187 -26.44 6.49 17.62
CA SER A 187 -25.24 5.76 17.15
C SER A 187 -24.76 6.24 15.77
N THR A 188 -25.40 7.25 15.18
CA THR A 188 -25.05 7.75 13.85
C THR A 188 -24.18 9.02 13.95
N ILE A 189 -23.09 9.03 13.22
CA ILE A 189 -22.19 10.17 13.05
C ILE A 189 -22.45 10.77 11.67
N ASN A 190 -22.67 12.09 11.63
CA ASN A 190 -22.86 12.85 10.40
C ASN A 190 -21.65 13.76 10.17
N ILE A 191 -21.10 13.70 8.97
CA ILE A 191 -19.92 14.46 8.54
C ILE A 191 -20.33 15.35 7.38
N ALA A 192 -20.22 16.67 7.54
CA ALA A 192 -20.44 17.64 6.47
C ALA A 192 -19.12 17.89 5.74
N VAL A 193 -19.05 17.50 4.47
CA VAL A 193 -17.87 17.69 3.62
C VAL A 193 -17.81 19.16 3.19
N THR A 194 -16.63 19.79 3.30
CA THR A 194 -16.51 21.21 2.91
C THR A 194 -16.79 21.42 1.42
N GLN A 195 -17.63 22.40 1.13
CA GLN A 195 -18.03 22.71 -0.25
C GLN A 195 -16.97 23.49 -1.03
N GLU A 196 -15.89 23.87 -0.38
CA GLU A 196 -14.70 24.44 -1.05
C GLU A 196 -13.89 23.36 -1.78
N ARG A 197 -13.81 22.14 -1.23
CA ARG A 197 -12.99 21.04 -1.77
C ARG A 197 -13.79 19.86 -2.32
N LYS A 198 -14.92 19.54 -1.70
CA LYS A 198 -15.85 18.46 -2.08
C LYS A 198 -15.18 17.08 -2.20
N ASN A 199 -14.10 16.86 -1.44
CA ASN A 199 -13.26 15.69 -1.56
C ASN A 199 -13.69 14.56 -0.61
N VAL A 200 -14.79 13.90 -0.96
CA VAL A 200 -15.33 12.74 -0.22
C VAL A 200 -14.27 11.62 -0.09
N GLY A 201 -13.46 11.39 -1.13
CA GLY A 201 -12.41 10.36 -1.10
C GLY A 201 -11.38 10.60 0.01
N ALA A 202 -10.94 11.84 0.24
CA ALA A 202 -10.01 12.17 1.32
C ALA A 202 -10.65 11.99 2.70
N VAL A 203 -11.94 12.32 2.86
CA VAL A 203 -12.68 12.07 4.11
C VAL A 203 -12.79 10.57 4.38
N LEU A 204 -13.18 9.77 3.38
CA LEU A 204 -13.26 8.31 3.49
C LEU A 204 -11.90 7.68 3.79
N ASN A 205 -10.83 8.20 3.20
CA ASN A 205 -9.47 7.77 3.51
C ASN A 205 -9.13 8.00 4.99
N SER A 206 -9.44 9.16 5.52
CA SER A 206 -9.22 9.46 6.94
C SER A 206 -10.02 8.54 7.85
N ILE A 207 -11.29 8.25 7.51
CA ILE A 207 -12.15 7.32 8.25
C ILE A 207 -11.61 5.89 8.24
N ALA A 208 -11.03 5.45 7.11
CA ALA A 208 -10.52 4.09 6.94
C ALA A 208 -9.09 3.89 7.49
N THR A 209 -8.37 4.97 7.78
CA THR A 209 -6.96 4.88 8.22
C THR A 209 -6.73 5.39 9.64
N GLN A 210 -7.62 6.23 10.18
CA GLN A 210 -7.47 6.77 11.54
C GLN A 210 -7.90 5.73 12.59
N PHE A 211 -6.99 5.36 13.47
CA PHE A 211 -7.33 4.61 14.68
C PHE A 211 -8.19 5.46 15.61
N ILE A 212 -9.26 4.86 16.12
CA ILE A 212 -10.06 5.51 17.14
C ILE A 212 -9.42 5.26 18.50
N VAL A 213 -9.40 6.29 19.34
CA VAL A 213 -8.77 6.26 20.67
C VAL A 213 -9.78 6.59 21.77
N PRO A 214 -9.58 6.06 22.98
CA PRO A 214 -10.52 6.27 24.09
C PRO A 214 -10.43 7.71 24.60
N LYS A 215 -11.56 8.43 24.52
CA LYS A 215 -11.70 9.81 24.99
C LYS A 215 -11.21 10.01 26.43
N ALA A 216 -11.62 9.10 27.33
CA ALA A 216 -11.26 9.19 28.76
C ALA A 216 -9.75 9.11 29.03
N VAL A 217 -8.97 8.50 28.13
CA VAL A 217 -7.50 8.49 28.21
C VAL A 217 -6.94 9.77 27.64
N PHE A 218 -7.37 10.15 26.43
CA PHE A 218 -6.76 11.26 25.69
C PHE A 218 -7.16 12.64 26.22
N GLU A 219 -8.28 12.78 26.95
CA GLU A 219 -8.56 14.00 27.72
C GLU A 219 -7.45 14.27 28.75
N LYS A 220 -6.97 13.23 29.44
CA LYS A 220 -5.85 13.36 30.38
C LYS A 220 -4.53 13.67 29.67
N VAL A 221 -4.28 13.02 28.53
CA VAL A 221 -3.09 13.30 27.71
C VAL A 221 -3.05 14.76 27.26
N VAL A 222 -4.18 15.33 26.84
CA VAL A 222 -4.30 16.75 26.46
C VAL A 222 -3.95 17.66 27.64
N GLU A 223 -4.48 17.37 28.84
CA GLU A 223 -4.16 18.12 30.06
C GLU A 223 -2.68 18.01 30.46
N GLU A 224 -2.12 16.80 30.42
CA GLU A 224 -0.72 16.50 30.80
C GLU A 224 0.30 17.14 29.85
N THR A 225 0.00 17.11 28.55
CA THR A 225 0.93 17.59 27.52
C THR A 225 0.78 19.05 27.15
N GLY A 226 -0.28 19.72 27.66
CA GLY A 226 -0.62 21.08 27.26
C GLY A 226 -0.89 21.18 25.74
N ASN A 227 -1.69 20.26 25.21
CA ASN A 227 -2.07 20.13 23.79
C ASN A 227 -0.93 19.70 22.85
N LYS A 228 0.13 19.06 23.35
CA LYS A 228 1.23 18.53 22.53
C LYS A 228 1.21 17.00 22.52
N ILE A 229 0.14 16.46 21.97
CA ILE A 229 -0.21 15.04 22.04
C ILE A 229 0.85 14.16 21.38
N ALA A 230 1.42 14.57 20.23
CA ALA A 230 2.47 13.84 19.54
C ALA A 230 3.71 13.55 20.40
N GLY A 231 3.96 14.38 21.41
CA GLY A 231 5.09 14.25 22.34
C GLY A 231 4.82 13.38 23.58
N TRP A 232 3.59 12.89 23.74
CA TRP A 232 3.27 11.98 24.83
C TRP A 232 3.92 10.61 24.61
N GLU A 233 4.53 10.06 25.66
CA GLU A 233 5.18 8.76 25.62
C GLU A 233 4.41 7.76 26.48
N THR A 234 4.11 6.59 25.94
CA THR A 234 3.45 5.51 26.66
C THR A 234 4.00 4.14 26.27
N THR A 235 4.04 3.23 27.23
CA THR A 235 4.34 1.81 27.03
C THR A 235 3.09 0.95 26.98
N GLU A 236 1.90 1.56 27.07
CA GLU A 236 0.61 0.90 27.05
C GLU A 236 -0.09 1.15 25.72
N ALA A 237 -0.89 0.18 25.28
CA ALA A 237 -1.72 0.27 24.09
C ALA A 237 -3.14 -0.18 24.45
N MET A 238 -4.13 0.71 24.35
CA MET A 238 -5.53 0.42 24.63
C MET A 238 -6.37 0.66 23.38
N GLY A 239 -6.94 -0.39 22.84
CA GLY A 239 -7.77 -0.37 21.63
C GLY A 239 -9.05 -1.19 21.81
N THR A 240 -9.71 -1.46 20.70
CA THR A 240 -10.95 -2.26 20.61
C THR A 240 -10.69 -3.61 19.93
N GLY A 241 -9.47 -3.85 19.44
CA GLY A 241 -9.12 -4.97 18.57
C GLY A 241 -9.06 -6.34 19.24
N PRO A 242 -8.84 -7.42 18.46
CA PRO A 242 -8.88 -8.80 18.94
C PRO A 242 -7.69 -9.21 19.82
N PHE A 243 -6.67 -8.36 19.95
CA PHE A 243 -5.48 -8.62 20.77
C PHE A 243 -5.13 -7.42 21.65
N THR A 244 -4.55 -7.70 22.81
CA THR A 244 -3.98 -6.71 23.74
C THR A 244 -2.46 -6.78 23.71
N LEU A 245 -1.78 -5.67 23.97
CA LEU A 245 -0.33 -5.64 24.18
C LEU A 245 0.00 -6.26 25.54
N ASP A 246 0.77 -7.36 25.54
CA ASP A 246 1.18 -8.07 26.75
C ASP A 246 2.63 -7.74 27.14
N LEU A 247 3.54 -7.78 26.16
CA LEU A 247 4.96 -7.51 26.36
C LEU A 247 5.54 -6.74 25.18
N ALA A 248 6.39 -5.77 25.47
CA ALA A 248 7.25 -5.16 24.50
C ALA A 248 8.64 -4.93 25.11
N ASP A 249 9.66 -5.55 24.54
CA ASP A 249 11.05 -5.40 24.98
C ASP A 249 12.01 -5.18 23.80
N GLN A 250 13.31 -5.24 24.03
CA GLN A 250 14.33 -5.02 22.99
C GLN A 250 14.39 -6.12 21.93
N THR A 251 13.73 -7.25 22.15
CA THR A 251 13.85 -8.47 21.34
C THR A 251 12.56 -8.85 20.65
N GLN A 252 11.41 -8.48 21.20
CA GLN A 252 10.10 -8.88 20.71
C GLN A 252 8.96 -8.02 21.23
N ILE A 253 7.84 -8.11 20.51
CA ILE A 253 6.53 -7.63 20.95
C ILE A 253 5.59 -8.83 21.00
N ILE A 254 4.83 -8.97 22.08
CA ILE A 254 3.87 -10.06 22.28
C ILE A 254 2.48 -9.45 22.45
N LEU A 255 1.55 -9.93 21.63
CA LEU A 255 0.14 -9.62 21.75
C LEU A 255 -0.61 -10.88 22.21
N THR A 256 -1.51 -10.73 23.18
CA THR A 256 -2.36 -11.81 23.70
C THR A 256 -3.78 -11.60 23.23
N ARG A 257 -4.46 -12.69 22.82
CA ARG A 257 -5.84 -12.62 22.33
C ARG A 257 -6.78 -12.12 23.43
N TYR A 258 -7.64 -11.17 23.06
CA TYR A 258 -8.67 -10.62 23.94
C TYR A 258 -9.92 -11.50 23.87
N GLU A 259 -10.22 -12.23 24.93
CA GLU A 259 -11.30 -13.24 24.96
C GLU A 259 -12.70 -12.60 24.89
N ASP A 260 -12.85 -11.36 25.37
CA ASP A 260 -14.11 -10.60 25.35
C ASP A 260 -14.24 -9.68 24.14
N TYR A 261 -13.46 -9.95 23.07
CA TYR A 261 -13.49 -9.17 21.84
C TYR A 261 -14.92 -9.05 21.27
N TRP A 262 -15.38 -7.83 21.05
CA TRP A 262 -16.71 -7.51 20.53
C TRP A 262 -17.01 -8.17 19.18
N GLY A 263 -16.03 -8.20 18.29
CA GLY A 263 -16.15 -8.67 16.91
C GLY A 263 -16.19 -10.20 16.74
N LYS A 264 -16.19 -10.98 17.82
CA LYS A 264 -16.20 -12.45 17.71
C LYS A 264 -17.40 -13.00 16.95
N ASP A 265 -18.58 -12.39 17.11
CA ASP A 265 -19.78 -12.82 16.38
C ASP A 265 -19.77 -12.29 14.93
N PHE A 266 -19.18 -11.12 14.72
CA PHE A 266 -18.99 -10.50 13.41
C PHE A 266 -18.08 -11.32 12.49
N TYR A 267 -16.95 -11.86 13.04
CA TYR A 267 -15.99 -12.69 12.29
C TYR A 267 -16.28 -14.20 12.40
N GLY A 268 -17.34 -14.61 13.09
CA GLY A 268 -17.70 -16.01 13.27
C GLY A 268 -16.84 -16.78 14.27
N GLY A 269 -16.09 -16.11 15.12
CA GLY A 269 -15.27 -16.68 16.18
C GLY A 269 -14.07 -15.79 16.53
N LEU A 270 -13.37 -16.18 17.59
CA LEU A 270 -12.07 -15.59 17.93
C LEU A 270 -10.96 -16.18 17.04
N PRO A 271 -9.84 -15.44 16.82
CA PRO A 271 -8.66 -15.99 16.16
C PRO A 271 -8.19 -17.31 16.80
N ALA A 272 -7.76 -18.27 15.98
CA ALA A 272 -7.33 -19.58 16.49
C ALA A 272 -6.00 -19.51 17.30
N MET A 273 -5.18 -18.48 17.04
CA MET A 273 -3.97 -18.21 17.82
C MET A 273 -4.33 -17.49 19.12
N SER A 274 -3.72 -17.93 20.23
CA SER A 274 -3.83 -17.23 21.53
C SER A 274 -2.84 -16.08 21.66
N THR A 275 -1.76 -16.10 20.87
CA THR A 275 -0.65 -15.15 20.98
C THR A 275 -0.07 -14.83 19.61
N ILE A 276 0.21 -13.56 19.36
CA ILE A 276 1.01 -13.09 18.22
C ILE A 276 2.36 -12.63 18.76
N ILE A 277 3.44 -13.12 18.18
CA ILE A 277 4.81 -12.77 18.56
C ILE A 277 5.50 -12.13 17.36
N HIS A 278 6.01 -10.92 17.54
CA HIS A 278 6.84 -10.20 16.58
C HIS A 278 8.27 -10.09 17.11
N PRO A 279 9.20 -10.95 16.69
CA PRO A 279 10.60 -10.78 17.01
C PRO A 279 11.19 -9.57 16.27
N ILE A 280 12.13 -8.87 16.91
CA ILE A 280 12.79 -7.70 16.35
C ILE A 280 14.11 -8.13 15.72
N PHE A 281 14.28 -7.90 14.43
CA PHE A 281 15.46 -8.23 13.66
C PHE A 281 16.31 -7.00 13.37
N LYS A 282 17.59 -7.26 13.10
CA LYS A 282 18.56 -6.22 12.76
C LYS A 282 18.68 -6.01 11.24
N SER A 283 18.26 -7.01 10.46
CA SER A 283 18.36 -6.98 8.99
C SER A 283 17.29 -7.88 8.35
N ASN A 284 17.02 -7.64 7.06
CA ASN A 284 16.15 -8.50 6.26
C ASN A 284 16.70 -9.93 6.16
N GLU A 285 18.00 -10.11 6.08
CA GLU A 285 18.62 -11.44 5.93
C GLU A 285 18.34 -12.34 7.14
N ASP A 286 18.36 -11.78 8.36
CA ASP A 286 18.04 -12.53 9.59
C ASP A 286 16.58 -12.98 9.59
N GLY A 287 15.64 -12.08 9.28
CA GLY A 287 14.22 -12.40 9.14
C GLY A 287 13.95 -13.42 8.03
N ASN A 288 14.57 -13.24 6.85
CA ASN A 288 14.40 -14.15 5.71
C ASN A 288 14.89 -15.58 6.03
N LEU A 289 16.00 -15.72 6.76
CA LEU A 289 16.50 -17.03 7.19
C LEU A 289 15.52 -17.73 8.13
N LYS A 290 14.97 -17.01 9.11
CA LYS A 290 13.99 -17.54 10.06
C LYS A 290 12.68 -17.92 9.36
N PHE A 291 12.22 -17.11 8.43
CA PHE A 291 11.06 -17.42 7.62
C PHE A 291 11.26 -18.69 6.77
N GLN A 292 12.38 -18.80 6.09
CA GLN A 292 12.75 -19.98 5.32
C GLN A 292 12.77 -21.25 6.17
N ASN A 293 13.15 -21.14 7.45
CA ASN A 293 13.21 -22.27 8.38
C ASN A 293 11.86 -22.61 9.05
N GLY A 294 10.80 -21.82 8.81
CA GLY A 294 9.47 -21.99 9.42
C GLY A 294 9.40 -21.52 10.87
N GLU A 295 10.35 -20.68 11.29
CA GLU A 295 10.33 -19.98 12.59
C GLU A 295 9.37 -18.80 12.59
N LEU A 296 9.13 -18.19 11.41
CA LEU A 296 8.11 -17.18 11.15
C LEU A 296 7.00 -17.77 10.30
N ASP A 297 5.78 -17.34 10.54
CA ASP A 297 4.59 -17.81 9.83
C ASP A 297 4.16 -16.86 8.70
N VAL A 298 4.31 -15.55 8.92
CA VAL A 298 3.98 -14.52 7.92
C VAL A 298 4.83 -13.28 8.17
N MET A 299 5.16 -12.56 7.11
CA MET A 299 5.92 -11.32 7.27
C MET A 299 5.67 -10.32 6.14
N GLN A 300 6.02 -9.06 6.41
CA GLN A 300 5.97 -7.92 5.51
C GLN A 300 7.39 -7.41 5.30
N GLN A 301 8.17 -8.07 4.44
CA GLN A 301 9.52 -7.60 4.08
C GLN A 301 9.94 -8.13 2.71
N PHE A 302 10.89 -7.48 2.07
CA PHE A 302 11.41 -7.91 0.79
C PHE A 302 12.24 -9.19 0.91
N VAL A 303 11.78 -10.26 0.24
CA VAL A 303 12.50 -11.55 0.13
C VAL A 303 12.98 -11.73 -1.31
N PRO A 304 14.26 -11.54 -1.60
CA PRO A 304 14.77 -11.73 -2.97
C PRO A 304 14.52 -13.14 -3.46
N GLN A 305 13.98 -13.29 -4.67
CA GLN A 305 13.80 -14.57 -5.34
C GLN A 305 13.04 -15.61 -4.48
N ILE A 306 11.94 -15.19 -3.86
CA ILE A 306 11.14 -16.02 -2.94
C ILE A 306 10.75 -17.40 -3.53
N TRP A 307 10.59 -17.49 -4.86
CA TRP A 307 10.25 -18.75 -5.53
C TRP A 307 11.28 -19.87 -5.30
N LYS A 308 12.54 -19.53 -5.02
CA LYS A 308 13.56 -20.55 -4.68
C LYS A 308 13.22 -21.29 -3.38
N MET A 309 12.43 -20.68 -2.49
CA MET A 309 12.03 -21.36 -1.26
C MET A 309 11.04 -22.50 -1.58
N TRP A 310 9.99 -22.26 -2.34
CA TRP A 310 9.06 -23.36 -2.68
C TRP A 310 9.62 -24.32 -3.73
N GLU A 311 10.49 -23.91 -4.65
CA GLU A 311 11.22 -24.81 -5.54
C GLU A 311 12.14 -25.77 -4.75
N SER A 312 12.73 -25.31 -3.65
CA SER A 312 13.50 -26.16 -2.72
C SER A 312 12.63 -27.04 -1.82
N GLY A 313 11.31 -26.98 -1.98
CA GLY A 313 10.34 -27.81 -1.26
C GLY A 313 9.84 -27.25 0.05
N LYS A 314 10.14 -25.99 0.40
CA LYS A 314 9.61 -25.30 1.59
C LYS A 314 8.12 -24.96 1.37
N PRO A 315 7.27 -25.01 2.42
CA PRO A 315 5.85 -24.68 2.34
C PRO A 315 5.62 -23.17 2.40
N VAL A 316 6.33 -22.41 1.57
CA VAL A 316 6.24 -20.96 1.49
C VAL A 316 5.31 -20.57 0.36
N GLY A 317 4.54 -19.51 0.53
CA GLY A 317 3.64 -18.99 -0.48
C GLY A 317 3.50 -17.47 -0.44
N THR A 318 2.91 -16.97 -1.52
CA THR A 318 2.52 -15.59 -1.76
C THR A 318 1.08 -15.56 -2.22
N TYR A 319 0.46 -14.38 -2.26
CA TYR A 319 -0.94 -14.25 -2.69
C TYR A 319 -1.15 -14.70 -4.14
N LEU A 320 -0.38 -14.17 -5.08
CA LEU A 320 -0.38 -14.63 -6.47
C LEU A 320 0.54 -15.85 -6.61
N ARG A 321 0.09 -16.88 -7.36
CA ARG A 321 0.86 -18.11 -7.59
C ARG A 321 1.97 -17.91 -8.61
N ASP A 322 1.72 -17.03 -9.59
CA ASP A 322 2.63 -16.72 -10.67
C ASP A 322 3.22 -15.33 -10.51
N LYS A 323 4.29 -15.02 -11.26
CA LYS A 323 4.85 -13.65 -11.32
C LYS A 323 3.76 -12.64 -11.67
N PRO A 324 3.71 -11.49 -10.99
CA PRO A 324 4.74 -10.93 -10.11
C PRO A 324 4.70 -11.42 -8.64
N TYR A 325 3.95 -12.43 -8.28
CA TYR A 325 3.74 -13.03 -6.96
C TYR A 325 3.03 -12.11 -5.93
N TYR A 326 3.08 -10.81 -6.13
CA TYR A 326 2.48 -9.80 -5.28
C TYR A 326 1.59 -8.88 -6.11
N SER A 327 0.45 -8.50 -5.58
CA SER A 327 -0.42 -7.50 -6.20
C SER A 327 0.23 -6.12 -6.11
N PRO A 328 0.24 -5.31 -7.19
CA PRO A 328 0.74 -3.95 -7.13
C PRO A 328 -0.16 -3.12 -6.21
N GLY A 329 0.44 -2.29 -5.38
CA GLY A 329 -0.28 -1.42 -4.44
C GLY A 329 0.46 -0.11 -4.19
N SER A 330 1.69 0.00 -4.65
CA SER A 330 2.50 1.22 -4.59
C SER A 330 3.35 1.40 -5.83
N MET A 331 3.84 2.62 -6.02
CA MET A 331 4.51 3.06 -7.22
C MET A 331 5.69 3.97 -6.83
N PRO A 332 6.90 3.41 -6.60
CA PRO A 332 8.10 4.22 -6.45
C PRO A 332 8.34 5.07 -7.70
N MET A 333 8.37 6.39 -7.49
CA MET A 333 8.47 7.39 -8.55
C MET A 333 9.87 7.97 -8.64
N LEU A 334 10.33 8.24 -9.85
CA LEU A 334 11.39 9.21 -10.05
C LEU A 334 10.79 10.62 -10.02
N LEU A 335 10.97 11.31 -8.90
CA LEU A 335 10.67 12.74 -8.76
C LEU A 335 11.74 13.56 -9.48
N ILE A 336 11.34 14.57 -10.23
CA ILE A 336 12.23 15.43 -11.01
C ILE A 336 12.09 16.88 -10.50
N ASN A 337 13.19 17.50 -10.14
CA ASN A 337 13.18 18.93 -9.79
C ASN A 337 13.09 19.78 -11.05
N THR A 338 11.88 20.19 -11.39
CA THR A 338 11.60 20.94 -12.63
C THR A 338 12.04 22.39 -12.58
N THR A 339 12.61 22.86 -11.47
CA THR A 339 13.19 24.21 -11.38
C THR A 339 14.62 24.30 -11.91
N LEU A 340 15.24 23.15 -12.21
CA LEU A 340 16.63 23.08 -12.65
C LEU A 340 16.74 23.13 -14.17
N PRO A 341 17.76 23.83 -14.71
CA PRO A 341 17.99 23.91 -16.15
C PRO A 341 18.13 22.52 -16.79
N GLY A 342 17.40 22.30 -17.88
CA GLY A 342 17.30 21.04 -18.59
C GLY A 342 16.21 20.12 -18.04
N LEU A 343 15.99 20.06 -16.72
CA LEU A 343 14.87 19.33 -16.12
C LEU A 343 13.54 20.11 -16.20
N ASP A 344 13.61 21.41 -16.46
CA ASP A 344 12.46 22.29 -16.76
C ASP A 344 11.85 22.01 -18.15
N ASP A 345 12.63 21.41 -19.09
CA ASP A 345 12.16 21.08 -20.44
C ASP A 345 11.39 19.73 -20.45
N PRO A 346 10.07 19.71 -20.77
CA PRO A 346 9.30 18.47 -20.83
C PRO A 346 9.83 17.48 -21.88
N ALA A 347 10.49 17.93 -22.94
CA ALA A 347 11.10 17.04 -23.92
C ALA A 347 12.27 16.25 -23.31
N VAL A 348 13.08 16.90 -22.45
CA VAL A 348 14.13 16.21 -21.70
C VAL A 348 13.52 15.19 -20.75
N ARG A 349 12.51 15.57 -19.95
CA ARG A 349 11.86 14.64 -19.00
C ARG A 349 11.26 13.42 -19.71
N ARG A 350 10.65 13.63 -20.88
CA ARG A 350 10.15 12.54 -21.73
C ARG A 350 11.29 11.65 -22.25
N ALA A 351 12.41 12.25 -22.67
CA ALA A 351 13.58 11.49 -23.08
C ALA A 351 14.16 10.65 -21.95
N LEU A 352 14.25 11.21 -20.73
CA LEU A 352 14.67 10.46 -19.54
C LEU A 352 13.76 9.25 -19.29
N ALA A 353 12.43 9.41 -19.41
CA ALA A 353 11.48 8.31 -19.23
C ALA A 353 11.64 7.19 -20.29
N HIS A 354 11.92 7.54 -21.55
CA HIS A 354 12.24 6.56 -22.60
C HIS A 354 13.61 5.89 -22.42
N ALA A 355 14.53 6.52 -21.70
CA ALA A 355 15.88 5.97 -21.52
C ALA A 355 15.95 4.85 -20.48
N VAL A 356 14.95 4.69 -19.62
CA VAL A 356 14.97 3.73 -18.49
C VAL A 356 14.59 2.32 -18.94
N ASP A 357 15.47 1.35 -18.68
CA ASP A 357 15.18 -0.07 -18.87
C ASP A 357 14.36 -0.63 -17.69
N TYR A 358 13.04 -0.44 -17.76
CA TYR A 358 12.08 -0.90 -16.75
C TYR A 358 12.09 -2.42 -16.56
N ALA A 359 12.38 -3.18 -17.64
CA ALA A 359 12.45 -4.65 -17.54
C ALA A 359 13.64 -5.08 -16.69
N SER A 360 14.80 -4.44 -16.86
CA SER A 360 15.97 -4.68 -16.02
C SER A 360 15.72 -4.29 -14.57
N ILE A 361 14.99 -3.20 -14.30
CA ILE A 361 14.60 -2.81 -12.95
C ILE A 361 13.67 -3.89 -12.35
N ALA A 362 12.63 -4.30 -13.07
CA ALA A 362 11.69 -5.32 -12.60
C ALA A 362 12.38 -6.65 -12.27
N GLU A 363 13.24 -7.15 -13.14
CA GLU A 363 13.90 -8.45 -12.95
C GLU A 363 15.05 -8.40 -11.93
N THR A 364 15.85 -7.33 -11.94
CA THR A 364 17.08 -7.25 -11.12
C THR A 364 16.82 -6.60 -9.77
N ALA A 365 16.23 -5.40 -9.75
CA ALA A 365 16.00 -4.66 -8.51
C ALA A 365 14.83 -5.26 -7.72
N MET A 366 13.73 -5.62 -8.41
CA MET A 366 12.49 -6.11 -7.81
C MET A 366 12.36 -7.64 -7.84
N SER A 367 13.39 -8.39 -8.23
CA SER A 367 13.31 -9.86 -8.30
C SER A 367 12.13 -10.38 -9.14
N GLY A 368 11.71 -9.65 -10.18
CA GLY A 368 10.55 -10.00 -11.00
C GLY A 368 9.19 -9.80 -10.32
N TYR A 369 9.12 -8.99 -9.24
CA TYR A 369 7.87 -8.70 -8.52
C TYR A 369 7.11 -7.48 -9.06
N SER A 370 7.70 -6.73 -9.99
CA SER A 370 7.05 -5.64 -10.70
C SER A 370 6.47 -6.17 -12.01
N SER A 371 5.20 -5.90 -12.28
CA SER A 371 4.64 -6.00 -13.62
C SER A 371 5.20 -4.87 -14.52
N GLN A 372 4.84 -4.91 -15.81
CA GLN A 372 5.24 -3.86 -16.75
C GLN A 372 4.71 -2.50 -16.29
N VAL A 373 5.61 -1.53 -16.16
CA VAL A 373 5.25 -0.14 -15.82
C VAL A 373 4.49 0.49 -16.98
N LEU A 374 3.38 1.14 -16.68
CA LEU A 374 2.60 1.95 -17.59
C LEU A 374 2.88 3.45 -17.35
N ALA A 375 2.75 4.25 -18.40
CA ALA A 375 2.87 5.70 -18.30
C ALA A 375 1.59 6.32 -17.73
N SER A 376 1.30 6.03 -16.47
CA SER A 376 0.11 6.46 -15.75
C SER A 376 0.39 6.57 -14.26
N LEU A 377 -0.34 7.46 -13.57
CA LEU A 377 -0.39 7.53 -12.12
C LEU A 377 -1.50 6.65 -11.52
N ILE A 378 -2.17 5.84 -12.34
CA ILE A 378 -3.19 4.87 -11.92
C ILE A 378 -2.55 3.49 -11.89
N ILE A 379 -2.61 2.81 -10.74
CA ILE A 379 -2.01 1.47 -10.58
C ILE A 379 -2.91 0.42 -11.21
N PRO A 380 -2.41 -0.39 -12.16
CA PRO A 380 -3.19 -1.45 -12.81
C PRO A 380 -3.35 -2.69 -11.91
N ASP A 381 -4.22 -3.59 -12.37
CA ASP A 381 -4.38 -4.95 -11.86
C ASP A 381 -4.86 -5.02 -10.39
N GLY A 382 -5.70 -4.06 -9.98
CA GLY A 382 -6.29 -3.98 -8.64
C GLY A 382 -7.44 -2.97 -8.57
N ALA A 383 -7.66 -2.39 -7.39
CA ALA A 383 -8.76 -1.48 -7.08
C ALA A 383 -8.91 -0.29 -8.04
N GLU A 384 -7.82 0.16 -8.63
CA GLU A 384 -7.81 1.35 -9.49
C GLU A 384 -8.02 1.03 -10.98
N ASP A 385 -8.02 -0.23 -11.40
CA ASP A 385 -8.07 -0.63 -12.82
C ASP A 385 -9.31 -0.08 -13.56
N GLN A 386 -10.40 0.13 -12.85
CA GLN A 386 -11.63 0.74 -13.38
C GLN A 386 -11.42 2.19 -13.88
N TRP A 387 -10.44 2.90 -13.33
CA TRP A 387 -10.13 4.29 -13.66
C TRP A 387 -9.09 4.41 -14.78
N LEU A 388 -8.33 3.35 -15.06
CA LEU A 388 -7.23 3.34 -16.01
C LEU A 388 -7.72 3.27 -17.47
N ASP A 389 -7.28 4.19 -18.31
CA ASP A 389 -7.29 4.00 -19.76
C ASP A 389 -5.98 3.34 -20.20
N ARG A 390 -5.94 2.01 -20.10
CA ARG A 390 -4.75 1.22 -20.44
C ARG A 390 -4.30 1.45 -21.90
N GLY A 391 -5.26 1.59 -22.82
CA GLY A 391 -4.95 1.83 -24.24
C GLY A 391 -4.17 3.13 -24.45
N LYS A 392 -4.57 4.22 -23.81
CA LYS A 392 -3.84 5.49 -23.86
C LYS A 392 -2.51 5.42 -23.12
N ALA A 393 -2.45 4.78 -21.94
CA ALA A 393 -1.21 4.64 -21.20
C ALA A 393 -0.13 3.87 -21.99
N GLU A 394 -0.54 2.91 -22.83
CA GLU A 394 0.35 2.16 -23.72
C GLU A 394 0.70 2.92 -25.00
N SER A 395 -0.28 3.59 -25.66
CA SER A 395 -0.05 4.24 -26.96
C SER A 395 0.64 5.58 -26.86
N ASP A 396 0.27 6.40 -25.87
CA ASP A 396 0.71 7.79 -25.71
C ASP A 396 1.80 7.93 -24.64
N GLY A 397 2.14 6.82 -23.98
CA GLY A 397 3.11 6.75 -22.92
C GLY A 397 4.55 6.60 -23.42
N TRP A 398 5.39 6.12 -22.52
CA TRP A 398 6.80 5.82 -22.79
C TRP A 398 7.09 4.36 -22.46
N ILE A 399 8.00 3.80 -23.23
CA ILE A 399 8.62 2.50 -23.00
C ILE A 399 10.14 2.68 -23.13
N TYR A 400 10.91 1.74 -22.68
CA TYR A 400 12.36 1.76 -22.89
C TYR A 400 12.69 1.77 -24.38
N ASP A 401 13.25 2.86 -24.84
CA ASP A 401 13.73 3.07 -26.21
C ASP A 401 14.82 4.17 -26.22
N ALA A 402 16.08 3.72 -26.13
CA ALA A 402 17.23 4.61 -26.08
C ALA A 402 17.38 5.48 -27.36
N GLU A 403 17.05 4.93 -28.54
CA GLU A 403 17.11 5.67 -29.79
C GLU A 403 16.03 6.78 -29.83
N LYS A 404 14.83 6.47 -29.34
CA LYS A 404 13.76 7.48 -29.20
C LYS A 404 14.14 8.56 -28.19
N ALA A 405 14.75 8.19 -27.06
CA ALA A 405 15.25 9.16 -26.08
C ALA A 405 16.25 10.14 -26.70
N GLU A 406 17.24 9.64 -27.44
CA GLU A 406 18.21 10.48 -28.14
C GLU A 406 17.53 11.38 -29.20
N SER A 407 16.59 10.83 -30.00
CA SER A 407 15.83 11.60 -31.00
C SER A 407 15.04 12.76 -30.38
N LEU A 408 14.39 12.52 -29.20
CA LEU A 408 13.65 13.56 -28.48
C LEU A 408 14.57 14.71 -28.03
N LEU A 409 15.79 14.39 -27.55
CA LEU A 409 16.77 15.40 -27.18
C LEU A 409 17.23 16.22 -28.40
N GLU A 410 17.49 15.56 -29.53
CA GLU A 410 17.90 16.21 -30.78
C GLU A 410 16.78 17.09 -31.35
N GLU A 411 15.54 16.61 -31.37
CA GLU A 411 14.35 17.38 -31.80
C GLU A 411 14.13 18.62 -30.91
N ALA A 412 14.45 18.52 -29.60
CA ALA A 412 14.41 19.64 -28.67
C ALA A 412 15.59 20.62 -28.81
N GLY A 413 16.54 20.34 -29.72
CA GLY A 413 17.66 21.22 -30.03
C GLY A 413 18.92 20.97 -29.18
N TYR A 414 19.00 19.86 -28.46
CA TYR A 414 20.21 19.42 -27.78
C TYR A 414 21.16 18.72 -28.77
N ALA A 415 22.45 18.86 -28.58
CA ALA A 415 23.47 18.18 -29.38
C ALA A 415 24.59 17.60 -28.48
N LYS A 416 25.13 16.44 -28.84
CA LYS A 416 26.25 15.83 -28.11
C LYS A 416 27.53 16.66 -28.28
N GLY A 417 28.13 17.04 -27.15
CA GLY A 417 29.45 17.69 -27.13
C GLY A 417 30.58 16.69 -27.41
N GLU A 418 31.84 17.19 -27.40
CA GLU A 418 33.05 16.35 -27.59
C GLU A 418 33.20 15.28 -26.49
N ASP A 419 32.63 15.52 -25.31
CA ASP A 419 32.60 14.59 -24.19
C ASP A 419 31.42 13.58 -24.26
N GLY A 420 30.61 13.64 -25.30
CA GLY A 420 29.46 12.77 -25.50
C GLY A 420 28.21 13.16 -24.72
N ILE A 421 28.24 14.27 -23.97
CA ILE A 421 27.09 14.75 -23.19
C ILE A 421 26.25 15.71 -24.03
N TYR A 422 24.93 15.56 -23.99
CA TYR A 422 24.01 16.48 -24.66
C TYR A 422 24.03 17.85 -23.98
N ALA A 423 24.02 18.90 -24.82
CA ALA A 423 23.99 20.28 -24.38
C ALA A 423 23.14 21.14 -25.35
N LYS A 424 22.54 22.22 -24.84
CA LYS A 424 21.80 23.25 -25.57
C LYS A 424 22.17 24.60 -24.99
N ASP A 425 22.53 25.55 -25.85
CA ASP A 425 22.94 26.91 -25.48
C ASP A 425 24.06 26.97 -24.43
N GLY A 426 24.97 26.00 -24.45
CA GLY A 426 26.09 25.86 -23.49
C GLY A 426 25.73 25.18 -22.17
N GLN A 427 24.43 24.87 -21.91
CA GLN A 427 23.98 24.13 -20.76
C GLN A 427 23.99 22.62 -21.05
N LYS A 428 24.80 21.85 -20.30
CA LYS A 428 24.82 20.39 -20.39
C LYS A 428 23.66 19.75 -19.62
N LEU A 429 23.24 18.56 -20.06
CA LEU A 429 22.32 17.71 -19.31
C LEU A 429 23.11 16.97 -18.19
N GLY A 430 23.12 17.58 -17.02
CA GLY A 430 23.86 17.14 -15.84
C GLY A 430 25.08 18.03 -15.51
N PRO A 431 25.95 17.62 -14.52
CA PRO A 431 25.80 16.37 -13.76
C PRO A 431 24.60 16.40 -12.80
N TRP A 432 23.77 15.38 -12.86
CA TRP A 432 22.62 15.23 -11.97
C TRP A 432 22.79 14.07 -11.00
N LYS A 433 22.35 14.26 -9.75
CA LYS A 433 22.35 13.23 -8.72
C LYS A 433 21.00 12.54 -8.65
N LEU A 434 21.02 11.23 -8.72
CA LEU A 434 19.88 10.36 -8.44
C LEU A 434 19.94 9.95 -6.98
N ILE A 435 19.02 10.42 -6.13
CA ILE A 435 19.04 10.16 -4.69
C ILE A 435 17.92 9.23 -4.25
N THR A 436 18.23 8.40 -3.27
CA THR A 436 17.26 7.60 -2.48
C THR A 436 17.96 7.18 -1.18
N PRO A 437 17.24 6.78 -0.11
CA PRO A 437 17.89 6.40 1.14
C PRO A 437 18.87 5.23 0.98
N GLN A 438 19.99 5.32 1.67
CA GLN A 438 20.94 4.22 1.79
C GLN A 438 20.26 3.00 2.41
N GLY A 439 20.48 1.82 1.84
CA GLY A 439 19.99 0.54 2.38
C GLY A 439 18.59 0.15 1.87
N TRP A 440 17.93 1.00 1.11
CA TRP A 440 16.72 0.63 0.35
C TRP A 440 17.16 -0.07 -0.93
N THR A 441 17.49 -1.35 -0.79
CA THR A 441 18.29 -2.10 -1.77
C THR A 441 17.65 -2.23 -3.14
N ASP A 442 16.33 -2.41 -3.22
CA ASP A 442 15.55 -2.44 -4.46
C ASP A 442 15.59 -1.08 -5.18
N TRP A 443 15.42 0.03 -4.44
CA TRP A 443 15.48 1.37 -4.99
C TRP A 443 16.90 1.81 -5.35
N ASN A 444 17.91 1.43 -4.52
CA ASN A 444 19.30 1.71 -4.84
C ASN A 444 19.70 1.03 -6.16
N ALA A 445 19.35 -0.25 -6.34
CA ALA A 445 19.60 -0.99 -7.56
C ALA A 445 18.87 -0.40 -8.78
N ALA A 446 17.62 0.05 -8.61
CA ALA A 446 16.86 0.70 -9.69
C ALA A 446 17.56 1.98 -10.16
N LEU A 447 18.03 2.84 -9.24
CA LEU A 447 18.76 4.06 -9.60
C LEU A 447 20.12 3.80 -10.22
N GLU A 448 20.83 2.73 -9.84
CA GLU A 448 22.10 2.32 -10.48
C GLU A 448 21.88 1.90 -11.95
N ILE A 449 20.81 1.12 -12.21
CA ILE A 449 20.41 0.75 -13.58
C ILE A 449 20.05 2.03 -14.35
N MET A 450 19.23 2.91 -13.81
CA MET A 450 18.84 4.16 -14.44
C MET A 450 20.04 5.06 -14.75
N ALA A 451 20.95 5.29 -13.81
CA ALA A 451 22.15 6.09 -14.04
C ALA A 451 22.97 5.55 -15.21
N THR A 452 23.14 4.22 -15.29
CA THR A 452 23.83 3.56 -16.40
C THR A 452 23.12 3.81 -17.74
N ASN A 453 21.78 3.70 -17.75
CA ASN A 453 20.98 3.96 -18.96
C ASN A 453 21.09 5.42 -19.41
N LEU A 454 21.01 6.38 -18.49
CA LEU A 454 21.13 7.81 -18.79
C LEU A 454 22.49 8.17 -19.36
N GLN A 455 23.57 7.65 -18.76
CA GLN A 455 24.93 7.83 -19.27
C GLN A 455 25.09 7.27 -20.68
N ALA A 456 24.47 6.13 -20.98
CA ALA A 456 24.54 5.50 -22.29
C ALA A 456 23.96 6.37 -23.40
N ILE A 457 22.92 7.16 -23.12
CA ILE A 457 22.32 8.11 -24.08
C ILE A 457 23.01 9.50 -24.07
N GLY A 458 24.03 9.73 -23.24
CA GLY A 458 24.74 11.02 -23.19
C GLY A 458 24.14 12.04 -22.21
N VAL A 459 23.54 11.58 -21.12
CA VAL A 459 23.11 12.40 -19.99
C VAL A 459 24.04 12.10 -18.80
N ASP A 460 24.64 13.12 -18.20
CA ASP A 460 25.54 12.96 -17.06
C ASP A 460 24.71 12.82 -15.76
N ALA A 461 24.59 11.60 -15.29
CA ALA A 461 23.83 11.25 -14.09
C ALA A 461 24.59 10.27 -13.20
N VAL A 462 24.58 10.49 -11.88
CA VAL A 462 25.28 9.67 -10.91
C VAL A 462 24.38 9.37 -9.70
N THR A 463 24.52 8.20 -9.09
CA THR A 463 23.78 7.84 -7.88
C THR A 463 24.41 8.46 -6.64
N ASN A 464 23.59 8.78 -5.65
CA ASN A 464 24.00 9.22 -4.33
C ASN A 464 22.96 8.75 -3.31
N PHE A 465 23.39 8.01 -2.27
CA PHE A 465 22.49 7.38 -1.30
C PHE A 465 22.72 7.95 0.12
N PRO A 466 22.11 9.11 0.45
CA PRO A 466 22.18 9.68 1.80
C PRO A 466 21.41 8.83 2.83
N GLN A 467 21.54 9.20 4.11
CA GLN A 467 20.68 8.64 5.15
C GLN A 467 19.23 9.08 4.93
N GLN A 468 18.26 8.26 5.36
CA GLN A 468 16.82 8.48 5.10
C GLN A 468 16.34 9.89 5.48
N ALA A 469 16.69 10.38 6.68
CA ALA A 469 16.29 11.72 7.13
C ALA A 469 16.88 12.83 6.25
N GLN A 470 18.11 12.65 5.74
CA GLN A 470 18.74 13.61 4.84
C GLN A 470 18.07 13.60 3.46
N THR A 471 17.78 12.40 2.93
CA THR A 471 17.04 12.25 1.66
C THR A 471 15.68 12.89 1.74
N GLN A 472 14.90 12.60 2.79
CA GLN A 472 13.59 13.18 3.01
C GLN A 472 13.64 14.72 3.10
N SER A 473 14.57 15.26 3.89
CA SER A 473 14.75 16.71 4.00
C SER A 473 15.14 17.35 2.66
N ALA A 474 16.03 16.73 1.89
CA ALA A 474 16.41 17.24 0.58
C ALA A 474 15.20 17.29 -0.38
N ILE A 475 14.41 16.22 -0.44
CA ILE A 475 13.19 16.15 -1.27
C ILE A 475 12.18 17.21 -0.85
N GLN A 476 11.88 17.29 0.44
CA GLN A 476 10.89 18.24 0.96
C GLN A 476 11.29 19.70 0.71
N ASN A 477 12.56 20.03 0.83
CA ASN A 477 13.05 21.40 0.64
C ASN A 477 13.39 21.73 -0.83
N GLY A 478 13.32 20.76 -1.75
CA GLY A 478 13.68 20.95 -3.15
C GLY A 478 15.20 21.03 -3.38
N ASP A 479 16.02 20.46 -2.49
CA ASP A 479 17.48 20.38 -2.61
C ASP A 479 17.91 19.02 -3.18
N PHE A 480 17.42 18.71 -4.37
CA PHE A 480 17.72 17.49 -5.13
C PHE A 480 17.61 17.77 -6.63
N ASP A 481 18.26 16.94 -7.44
CA ASP A 481 18.10 16.96 -8.90
C ASP A 481 16.98 15.99 -9.32
N MET A 482 17.16 14.70 -9.02
CA MET A 482 16.17 13.65 -9.19
C MET A 482 16.19 12.72 -7.98
N ALA A 483 15.02 12.20 -7.56
CA ALA A 483 14.91 11.35 -6.40
C ALA A 483 13.94 10.18 -6.63
N CYS A 484 14.34 8.96 -6.26
CA CYS A 484 13.37 7.89 -6.12
C CYS A 484 12.69 8.01 -4.75
N TRP A 485 11.37 8.19 -4.77
CA TRP A 485 10.56 8.35 -3.57
C TRP A 485 9.17 7.77 -3.78
N TYR A 486 8.46 7.55 -2.68
CA TYR A 486 7.07 7.09 -2.72
C TYR A 486 6.09 8.24 -2.87
N VAL A 487 4.95 7.94 -3.47
CA VAL A 487 3.72 8.72 -3.49
C VAL A 487 2.61 7.86 -2.88
N ALA A 488 1.40 8.38 -2.76
CA ALA A 488 0.29 7.61 -2.19
C ALA A 488 0.16 6.22 -2.85
N GLY A 489 0.16 5.17 -2.04
CA GLY A 489 -0.21 3.81 -2.43
C GLY A 489 -1.71 3.71 -2.70
N THR A 490 -2.19 2.52 -3.07
CA THR A 490 -3.62 2.28 -3.30
C THR A 490 -4.42 2.43 -2.01
N GLY A 491 -5.46 3.24 -2.04
CA GLY A 491 -6.30 3.57 -0.90
C GLY A 491 -7.61 4.27 -1.29
N PRO A 492 -8.48 4.61 -0.34
CA PRO A 492 -9.80 5.19 -0.62
C PRO A 492 -9.77 6.52 -1.38
N SER A 493 -8.69 7.29 -1.28
CA SER A 493 -8.52 8.58 -1.97
C SER A 493 -7.80 8.47 -3.31
N THR A 494 -7.30 7.28 -3.69
CA THR A 494 -6.56 7.12 -4.95
C THR A 494 -7.46 6.71 -6.12
N PRO A 495 -7.05 6.99 -7.35
CA PRO A 495 -5.76 7.60 -7.78
C PRO A 495 -5.66 9.11 -7.58
N TRP A 496 -6.73 9.83 -7.20
CA TRP A 496 -6.74 11.30 -7.04
C TRP A 496 -5.58 11.80 -6.15
N GLN A 497 -5.36 11.17 -4.98
CA GLN A 497 -4.29 11.56 -4.06
C GLN A 497 -2.91 11.51 -4.73
N ARG A 498 -2.67 10.50 -5.55
CA ARG A 498 -1.38 10.33 -6.26
C ARG A 498 -1.17 11.40 -7.31
N PHE A 499 -2.22 11.78 -8.06
CA PHE A 499 -2.15 12.95 -8.94
C PHE A 499 -1.87 14.23 -8.15
N SER A 500 -2.51 14.42 -7.00
CA SER A 500 -2.26 15.56 -6.12
C SER A 500 -0.83 15.57 -5.58
N ASP A 501 -0.30 14.42 -5.16
CA ASP A 501 1.07 14.31 -4.64
C ASP A 501 2.13 14.71 -5.67
N VAL A 502 1.88 14.41 -6.95
CA VAL A 502 2.83 14.65 -8.05
C VAL A 502 2.64 16.01 -8.70
N MET A 503 1.38 16.47 -8.86
CA MET A 503 1.06 17.55 -9.81
C MET A 503 0.40 18.77 -9.17
N SER A 504 -0.16 18.69 -7.96
CA SER A 504 -0.92 19.81 -7.38
C SER A 504 -0.08 21.08 -7.22
N ASN A 505 -0.63 22.21 -7.71
CA ASN A 505 -0.06 23.53 -7.50
C ASN A 505 -0.72 24.31 -6.33
N VAL A 506 -1.64 23.68 -5.59
CA VAL A 506 -2.25 24.28 -4.41
C VAL A 506 -1.21 24.38 -3.30
N GLU A 507 -0.99 25.62 -2.82
CA GLU A 507 -0.03 25.90 -1.75
C GLU A 507 1.38 25.34 -2.01
N MET A 508 1.82 25.38 -3.28
CA MET A 508 3.15 24.88 -3.64
C MET A 508 4.25 25.64 -2.89
N ALA A 509 5.05 24.89 -2.13
CA ALA A 509 6.09 25.47 -1.31
C ALA A 509 7.26 26.00 -2.18
N PRO A 510 7.77 27.22 -1.96
CA PRO A 510 8.99 27.69 -2.60
C PRO A 510 10.20 26.79 -2.26
N LEU A 511 11.23 26.82 -3.11
CA LEU A 511 12.51 26.16 -2.80
C LEU A 511 13.06 26.59 -1.44
N GLY A 512 13.56 25.63 -0.68
CA GLY A 512 14.06 25.84 0.69
C GLY A 512 12.97 25.84 1.77
N GLN A 513 11.70 25.69 1.38
CA GLN A 513 10.59 25.47 2.31
C GLN A 513 10.04 24.06 2.16
N THR A 514 9.54 23.50 3.25
CA THR A 514 9.02 22.14 3.30
C THR A 514 7.77 21.99 2.45
N ALA A 515 7.85 21.16 1.40
CA ALA A 515 6.69 20.70 0.66
C ALA A 515 6.20 19.37 1.20
N TYR A 516 4.90 19.13 1.07
CA TYR A 516 4.25 17.85 1.40
C TYR A 516 3.66 17.15 0.17
N ARG A 517 3.68 17.81 -1.00
CA ARG A 517 3.27 17.31 -2.31
C ARG A 517 4.03 18.06 -3.40
N ASN A 518 3.95 17.62 -4.65
CA ASN A 518 4.62 18.22 -5.80
C ASN A 518 6.09 18.61 -5.47
N TYR A 519 6.83 17.62 -4.99
CA TYR A 519 8.22 17.83 -4.55
C TYR A 519 9.12 18.37 -5.67
N GLY A 520 8.77 18.08 -6.91
CA GLY A 520 9.45 18.58 -8.12
C GLY A 520 9.19 20.05 -8.44
N ARG A 521 8.25 20.69 -7.75
CA ARG A 521 7.83 22.10 -8.00
C ARG A 521 7.37 22.33 -9.43
N TRP A 522 6.75 21.32 -10.04
CA TRP A 522 6.20 21.43 -11.39
C TRP A 522 4.95 22.33 -11.37
N GLU A 523 4.85 23.21 -12.37
CA GLU A 523 3.78 24.20 -12.49
C GLU A 523 2.97 23.98 -13.77
N ASN A 524 1.65 24.03 -13.65
CA ASN A 524 0.71 24.04 -14.76
C ASN A 524 -0.59 24.74 -14.37
N GLY A 525 -1.14 25.57 -15.29
CA GLY A 525 -2.31 26.39 -15.02
C GLY A 525 -3.65 25.64 -14.93
N GLU A 526 -3.73 24.41 -15.46
CA GLU A 526 -4.99 23.66 -15.60
C GLU A 526 -5.13 22.56 -14.54
N VAL A 527 -4.01 22.14 -13.91
CA VAL A 527 -3.98 20.94 -13.06
C VAL A 527 -4.90 21.00 -11.86
N ASN A 528 -5.00 22.18 -11.21
CA ASN A 528 -5.84 22.31 -10.02
C ASN A 528 -7.33 22.19 -10.36
N ASP A 529 -7.76 22.76 -11.50
CA ASP A 529 -9.16 22.64 -11.95
C ASP A 529 -9.51 21.16 -12.26
N LEU A 530 -8.57 20.40 -12.83
CA LEU A 530 -8.75 18.97 -13.09
C LEU A 530 -8.79 18.16 -11.80
N LEU A 531 -7.93 18.48 -10.81
CA LEU A 531 -7.95 17.86 -9.49
C LEU A 531 -9.27 18.14 -8.76
N GLU A 532 -9.78 19.37 -8.81
CA GLU A 532 -11.07 19.74 -8.23
C GLU A 532 -12.22 19.00 -8.93
N ALA A 533 -12.21 18.90 -10.26
CA ALA A 533 -13.20 18.16 -11.01
C ALA A 533 -13.23 16.67 -10.63
N ALA A 534 -12.05 16.05 -10.48
CA ALA A 534 -11.95 14.64 -10.07
C ALA A 534 -12.40 14.40 -8.61
N ALA A 535 -12.10 15.35 -7.70
CA ALA A 535 -12.53 15.29 -6.31
C ALA A 535 -14.04 15.48 -6.14
N ALA A 536 -14.63 16.41 -6.90
CA ALA A 536 -16.04 16.78 -6.83
C ALA A 536 -16.97 15.93 -7.71
N ALA A 537 -16.44 14.94 -8.43
CA ALA A 537 -17.21 14.11 -9.33
C ALA A 537 -18.36 13.41 -8.61
N SER A 538 -19.58 13.56 -9.15
CA SER A 538 -20.81 13.04 -8.53
C SER A 538 -21.11 11.58 -8.87
N ASP A 539 -20.41 11.03 -9.86
CA ASP A 539 -20.55 9.66 -10.33
C ASP A 539 -19.23 9.15 -10.96
N ASP A 540 -19.17 7.85 -11.19
CA ASP A 540 -17.97 7.17 -11.68
C ASP A 540 -17.57 7.61 -13.11
N ASP A 541 -18.53 7.94 -13.96
CA ASP A 541 -18.25 8.38 -15.34
C ASP A 541 -17.55 9.76 -15.32
N ALA A 542 -18.07 10.71 -14.55
CA ALA A 542 -17.47 12.03 -14.37
C ALA A 542 -16.08 11.93 -13.72
N LYS A 543 -15.93 11.07 -12.71
CA LYS A 543 -14.64 10.81 -12.06
C LYS A 543 -13.63 10.23 -13.04
N LYS A 544 -14.03 9.25 -13.84
CA LYS A 544 -13.18 8.64 -14.86
C LYS A 544 -12.75 9.64 -15.93
N GLU A 545 -13.65 10.49 -16.39
CA GLU A 545 -13.36 11.56 -17.36
C GLU A 545 -12.30 12.51 -16.81
N ALA A 546 -12.46 13.00 -15.58
CA ALA A 546 -11.52 13.91 -14.94
C ALA A 546 -10.15 13.27 -14.67
N LEU A 547 -10.12 12.02 -14.19
CA LEU A 547 -8.89 11.27 -13.98
C LEU A 547 -8.16 10.96 -15.30
N THR A 548 -8.90 10.69 -16.39
CA THR A 548 -8.31 10.50 -17.73
C THR A 548 -7.65 11.78 -18.22
N ALA A 549 -8.29 12.94 -18.01
CA ALA A 549 -7.70 14.24 -18.38
C ALA A 549 -6.44 14.55 -17.57
N LEU A 550 -6.43 14.25 -16.27
CA LEU A 550 -5.22 14.36 -15.43
C LEU A 550 -4.09 13.46 -15.93
N ASP A 551 -4.41 12.22 -16.30
CA ASP A 551 -3.44 11.25 -16.77
C ASP A 551 -2.91 11.60 -18.18
N ASP A 552 -3.74 12.20 -19.05
CA ASP A 552 -3.32 12.77 -20.33
C ASP A 552 -2.32 13.93 -20.13
N LEU A 553 -2.62 14.85 -19.20
CA LEU A 553 -1.73 15.96 -18.85
C LEU A 553 -0.41 15.45 -18.25
N TYR A 554 -0.48 14.45 -17.37
CA TYR A 554 0.67 13.80 -16.78
C TYR A 554 1.61 13.20 -17.85
N ARG A 555 1.06 12.46 -18.83
CA ARG A 555 1.84 11.91 -19.95
C ARG A 555 2.44 12.99 -20.83
N ALA A 556 1.72 14.08 -21.04
CA ALA A 556 2.21 15.20 -21.86
C ALA A 556 3.40 15.90 -21.22
N GLU A 557 3.39 16.09 -19.91
CA GLU A 557 4.32 16.95 -19.17
C GLU A 557 5.43 16.18 -18.43
N VAL A 558 5.21 14.92 -18.07
CA VAL A 558 6.15 14.04 -17.36
C VAL A 558 6.80 14.74 -16.15
N PRO A 559 6.01 15.23 -15.16
CA PRO A 559 6.58 15.90 -13.98
C PRO A 559 7.39 14.96 -13.09
N ALA A 560 7.07 13.68 -13.16
CA ALA A 560 7.72 12.54 -12.52
C ALA A 560 7.35 11.28 -13.33
N PHE A 561 7.98 10.14 -13.10
CA PHE A 561 7.54 8.88 -13.71
C PHE A 561 7.84 7.67 -12.82
N PRO A 562 6.99 6.61 -12.88
CA PRO A 562 7.20 5.41 -12.08
C PRO A 562 8.41 4.62 -12.57
N LEU A 563 9.18 4.08 -11.63
CA LEU A 563 10.31 3.19 -11.96
C LEU A 563 9.90 1.72 -11.90
N MET A 564 8.95 1.37 -11.04
CA MET A 564 8.47 0.02 -10.81
C MET A 564 7.10 0.05 -10.14
N TYR A 565 6.38 -1.05 -10.18
CA TYR A 565 5.32 -1.34 -9.22
C TYR A 565 5.89 -2.15 -8.06
N ARG A 566 5.34 -1.94 -6.90
CA ARG A 566 5.69 -2.64 -5.67
C ARG A 566 4.41 -2.99 -4.91
N PRO A 567 4.32 -4.11 -4.20
CA PRO A 567 3.19 -4.30 -3.30
C PRO A 567 3.12 -3.16 -2.28
N ASP A 568 1.93 -2.82 -1.85
CA ASP A 568 1.76 -1.90 -0.73
C ASP A 568 2.36 -2.50 0.54
N GLU A 569 2.02 -3.77 0.77
CA GLU A 569 2.63 -4.62 1.79
C GLU A 569 3.09 -5.93 1.14
N PHE A 570 4.32 -6.35 1.39
CA PHE A 570 4.70 -7.72 1.05
C PHE A 570 3.90 -8.67 1.94
N PHE A 571 3.25 -9.64 1.33
CA PHE A 571 2.47 -10.65 2.04
C PHE A 571 2.99 -12.02 1.63
N GLU A 572 3.94 -12.52 2.39
CA GLU A 572 4.46 -13.86 2.25
C GLU A 572 4.22 -14.68 3.51
N PHE A 573 3.81 -15.92 3.31
CA PHE A 573 3.47 -16.82 4.40
C PHE A 573 4.24 -18.14 4.32
N ASN A 574 4.41 -18.78 5.47
CA ASN A 574 5.01 -20.09 5.62
C ASN A 574 3.98 -21.05 6.24
N ALA A 575 3.46 -21.96 5.43
CA ALA A 575 2.46 -22.93 5.84
C ALA A 575 3.06 -24.13 6.62
N THR A 576 4.10 -23.91 7.42
CA THR A 576 4.64 -24.94 8.31
C THR A 576 3.70 -25.24 9.46
N ASN A 577 3.02 -24.21 10.01
CA ASN A 577 2.25 -24.31 11.24
C ASN A 577 0.76 -23.96 11.05
N TRP A 578 0.48 -23.11 10.09
CA TRP A 578 -0.85 -22.60 9.79
C TRP A 578 -1.20 -22.84 8.34
N SER A 579 -2.47 -23.08 8.06
CA SER A 579 -3.05 -23.22 6.73
C SER A 579 -4.23 -22.28 6.55
N ASN A 580 -4.87 -22.32 5.41
CA ASN A 580 -5.95 -21.42 5.02
C ASN A 580 -5.49 -19.97 4.83
N TRP A 581 -4.23 -19.78 4.41
CA TRP A 581 -3.73 -18.45 4.05
C TRP A 581 -4.48 -17.88 2.84
N PRO A 582 -4.73 -16.56 2.80
CA PRO A 582 -5.32 -15.95 1.60
C PRO A 582 -4.36 -16.06 0.41
N ALA A 583 -4.93 -16.37 -0.74
CA ALA A 583 -4.24 -16.49 -2.01
C ALA A 583 -5.25 -16.27 -3.14
N GLU A 584 -4.83 -16.09 -4.38
CA GLU A 584 -5.73 -15.89 -5.53
C GLU A 584 -6.75 -17.02 -5.75
N ASP A 585 -6.41 -18.23 -5.31
CA ASP A 585 -7.28 -19.41 -5.33
C ASP A 585 -8.00 -19.66 -3.98
N ASN A 586 -7.77 -18.80 -2.99
CA ASN A 586 -8.38 -18.79 -1.65
C ASN A 586 -8.62 -17.35 -1.21
N ASP A 587 -9.39 -16.61 -1.98
CA ASP A 587 -9.49 -15.15 -2.04
C ASP A 587 -10.47 -14.51 -1.03
N TYR A 588 -10.62 -15.08 0.16
CA TYR A 588 -11.53 -14.58 1.19
C TYR A 588 -11.05 -13.27 1.86
N ALA A 589 -9.77 -12.95 1.76
CA ALA A 589 -9.18 -11.71 2.25
C ALA A 589 -8.08 -11.20 1.28
N PRO A 590 -7.88 -9.88 1.14
CA PRO A 590 -6.79 -9.32 0.36
C PRO A 590 -5.41 -9.55 1.03
N PRO A 591 -4.30 -9.49 0.25
CA PRO A 591 -2.94 -9.69 0.76
C PRO A 591 -2.40 -8.47 1.50
N MET A 592 -2.98 -8.16 2.64
CA MET A 592 -2.57 -7.02 3.47
C MET A 592 -2.76 -7.34 4.95
N PHE A 593 -2.10 -6.57 5.82
CA PHE A 593 -2.09 -6.75 7.27
C PHE A 593 -2.98 -5.75 8.01
N ARG A 594 -3.70 -4.90 7.28
CA ARG A 594 -4.61 -3.89 7.79
C ARG A 594 -5.93 -3.90 7.01
N GLY A 595 -6.89 -3.13 7.45
CA GLY A 595 -8.17 -3.00 6.76
C GLY A 595 -8.86 -4.34 6.55
N ALA A 596 -9.31 -4.60 5.31
CA ALA A 596 -9.99 -5.85 4.96
C ALA A 596 -9.10 -7.09 5.12
N GLY A 597 -7.78 -6.92 5.01
CA GLY A 597 -6.84 -8.02 5.18
C GLY A 597 -6.86 -8.64 6.57
N ASN A 598 -7.24 -7.90 7.61
CA ASN A 598 -7.31 -8.45 8.97
C ASN A 598 -8.22 -9.69 9.10
N GLU A 599 -9.08 -9.97 8.14
CA GLU A 599 -9.93 -11.18 8.16
C GLU A 599 -9.13 -12.48 8.21
N TRP A 600 -7.91 -12.49 7.68
CA TRP A 600 -7.13 -13.72 7.64
C TRP A 600 -6.78 -14.27 9.04
N ILE A 601 -6.59 -13.42 10.06
CA ILE A 601 -6.28 -13.90 11.43
C ILE A 601 -7.42 -14.71 12.05
N PHE A 602 -8.68 -14.46 11.64
CA PHE A 602 -9.86 -15.18 12.14
C PHE A 602 -10.10 -16.50 11.42
N THR A 603 -9.51 -16.69 10.24
CA THR A 603 -9.79 -17.84 9.36
C THR A 603 -8.64 -18.85 9.27
N LEU A 604 -7.45 -18.51 9.75
CA LEU A 604 -6.31 -19.45 9.81
C LEU A 604 -6.65 -20.70 10.59
N LYS A 605 -6.09 -21.84 10.14
CA LYS A 605 -6.27 -23.16 10.75
C LYS A 605 -4.93 -23.73 11.15
N LYS A 606 -4.85 -24.29 12.35
CA LYS A 606 -3.66 -25.00 12.82
C LYS A 606 -3.41 -26.25 11.98
N ILE A 607 -2.15 -26.54 11.66
CA ILE A 607 -1.74 -27.78 11.02
C ILE A 607 -1.36 -28.78 12.10
N GLY A 608 -1.93 -29.98 12.05
CA GLY A 608 -1.65 -31.07 12.99
C GLY A 608 -2.34 -30.96 14.35
N GLY A 609 -3.41 -30.13 14.44
CA GLY A 609 -4.28 -30.03 15.62
C GLY A 609 -5.40 -31.08 15.61
#